data_511054bf9f730f30d83e33bbcd89b446
#
_entry.id   511054bf9f730f30d83e33bbcd89b446
#
_cell.length_a   1.000
_cell.length_b   1.000
_cell.length_c   1.000
_cell.angle_alpha   90.00
_cell.angle_beta   90.00
_cell.angle_gamma   90.00
#
_symmetry.space_group_name_H-M   'P 1'
#
loop_
_entity.id
_entity.type
_entity.pdbx_description
1 polymer ?
#
loop_
_entity_poly.entity_id
_entity_poly.type
_entity_poly.pdbx_seq_one_letter_code
_entity_poly.pdbx_strand_id
1 'polypeptide(L)'
;MTKVFIHGSGHKGSSWNEVVKNMHNNKDILCPDLSTILNGKEASYSNLYSSFIDYCNKIEGEIDLCGLSLGGILALNYAIEYPGKVKSLVLIGTPYKVPKFMFRIQNIIFRLLPKSTFKGMTFNKKDTFILGNTMKELDFSNNVQVIICPTLIICGEKDKANMKSAHFLSENIKGSEWKIIQETGHVVNEENPKELARILNDYYDGN
;
A
#
# COMPACT_ATOMS: atom_id res chain seq x y z
N MET A 1 10.46 17.23 2.24
CA MET A 1 9.73 16.31 3.16
C MET A 1 9.73 14.92 2.58
N THR A 2 10.03 13.93 3.42
CA THR A 2 10.22 12.55 2.95
C THR A 2 8.90 11.88 2.61
N LYS A 3 8.81 11.35 1.41
CA LYS A 3 7.70 10.54 0.91
C LYS A 3 8.11 9.06 0.90
N VAL A 4 7.30 8.17 1.44
CA VAL A 4 7.57 6.72 1.45
C VAL A 4 6.54 6.01 0.58
N PHE A 5 6.98 5.44 -0.54
CA PHE A 5 6.15 4.73 -1.48
C PHE A 5 6.29 3.22 -1.26
N ILE A 6 5.20 2.57 -0.87
CA ILE A 6 5.19 1.20 -0.35
C ILE A 6 4.49 0.30 -1.37
N HIS A 7 5.21 -0.69 -1.87
CA HIS A 7 4.73 -1.59 -2.93
C HIS A 7 3.77 -2.69 -2.41
N GLY A 8 3.04 -3.32 -3.32
CA GLY A 8 2.19 -4.48 -3.05
C GLY A 8 2.97 -5.78 -2.84
N SER A 9 2.32 -6.85 -2.39
CA SER A 9 2.94 -8.13 -2.01
C SER A 9 3.69 -8.85 -3.15
N GLY A 10 3.28 -8.63 -4.40
CA GLY A 10 3.89 -9.24 -5.58
C GLY A 10 5.02 -8.41 -6.21
N HIS A 11 5.35 -7.24 -5.67
CA HIS A 11 6.23 -6.26 -6.28
C HIS A 11 7.47 -6.00 -5.43
N LYS A 12 8.34 -5.11 -5.90
CA LYS A 12 9.51 -4.56 -5.20
C LYS A 12 9.43 -3.04 -5.18
N GLY A 13 10.30 -2.40 -4.43
CA GLY A 13 10.41 -0.94 -4.42
C GLY A 13 10.62 -0.36 -5.82
N SER A 14 11.31 -1.09 -6.71
CA SER A 14 11.53 -0.69 -8.11
C SER A 14 10.26 -0.58 -8.97
N SER A 15 9.13 -1.15 -8.55
CA SER A 15 7.85 -0.99 -9.26
C SER A 15 7.35 0.47 -9.29
N TRP A 16 7.91 1.32 -8.45
CA TRP A 16 7.60 2.74 -8.40
C TRP A 16 8.46 3.60 -9.35
N ASN A 17 9.50 3.04 -10.00
CA ASN A 17 10.48 3.82 -10.76
C ASN A 17 9.85 4.72 -11.83
N GLU A 18 8.86 4.22 -12.59
CA GLU A 18 8.21 5.01 -13.64
C GLU A 18 7.30 6.09 -13.07
N VAL A 19 6.67 5.87 -11.91
CA VAL A 19 5.92 6.92 -11.20
C VAL A 19 6.87 7.99 -10.71
N VAL A 20 7.92 7.61 -9.97
CA VAL A 20 8.92 8.54 -9.39
C VAL A 20 9.58 9.39 -10.47
N LYS A 21 9.90 8.79 -11.62
CA LYS A 21 10.49 9.51 -12.77
C LYS A 21 9.58 10.65 -13.30
N ASN A 22 8.25 10.51 -13.16
CA ASN A 22 7.28 11.50 -13.59
C ASN A 22 6.80 12.42 -12.44
N MET A 23 7.36 12.27 -11.22
CA MET A 23 7.09 13.19 -10.10
C MET A 23 7.90 14.48 -10.23
N HIS A 24 7.30 15.63 -9.88
CA HIS A 24 7.94 16.95 -9.90
C HIS A 24 9.11 17.01 -8.91
N ASN A 25 8.87 16.59 -7.65
CA ASN A 25 9.83 16.62 -6.57
C ASN A 25 10.15 15.19 -6.11
N ASN A 26 11.07 14.52 -6.80
CA ASN A 26 11.39 13.11 -6.59
C ASN A 26 12.59 12.82 -5.67
N LYS A 27 13.32 13.87 -5.22
CA LYS A 27 14.57 13.71 -4.46
C LYS A 27 14.37 13.08 -3.08
N ASP A 28 13.19 13.30 -2.47
CA ASP A 28 12.88 12.85 -1.12
C ASP A 28 11.90 11.66 -1.13
N ILE A 29 11.82 10.93 -2.25
CA ILE A 29 10.97 9.75 -2.37
C ILE A 29 11.78 8.50 -2.07
N LEU A 30 11.36 7.76 -1.04
CA LEU A 30 11.92 6.47 -0.67
C LEU A 30 10.97 5.35 -1.10
N CYS A 31 11.49 4.36 -1.81
CA CYS A 31 10.74 3.19 -2.27
C CYS A 31 11.37 1.92 -1.67
N PRO A 32 11.19 1.67 -0.38
CA PRO A 32 11.85 0.54 0.28
C PRO A 32 11.30 -0.80 -0.24
N ASP A 33 12.17 -1.81 -0.29
CA ASP A 33 11.73 -3.18 -0.54
C ASP A 33 11.30 -3.83 0.78
N LEU A 34 10.06 -4.33 0.83
CA LEU A 34 9.47 -4.88 2.05
C LEU A 34 10.21 -6.11 2.60
N SER A 35 10.82 -6.93 1.73
CA SER A 35 11.66 -8.04 2.18
C SER A 35 12.95 -7.56 2.83
N THR A 36 13.51 -6.46 2.36
CA THR A 36 14.68 -5.83 2.98
C THR A 36 14.33 -5.23 4.34
N ILE A 37 13.18 -4.54 4.44
CA ILE A 37 12.69 -4.02 5.74
C ILE A 37 12.48 -5.17 6.74
N LEU A 38 11.91 -6.29 6.31
CA LEU A 38 11.64 -7.47 7.15
C LEU A 38 12.92 -8.07 7.74
N ASN A 39 14.06 -7.84 7.09
CA ASN A 39 15.41 -8.16 7.60
C ASN A 39 15.55 -9.61 8.10
N GLY A 40 15.09 -10.58 7.30
CA GLY A 40 15.22 -12.02 7.59
C GLY A 40 14.27 -12.57 8.67
N LYS A 41 13.41 -11.73 9.26
CA LYS A 41 12.34 -12.22 10.15
C LYS A 41 11.33 -13.04 9.34
N GLU A 42 10.55 -13.89 10.03
CA GLU A 42 9.44 -14.59 9.39
C GLU A 42 8.46 -13.59 8.76
N ALA A 43 8.00 -13.89 7.55
CA ALA A 43 7.10 -13.02 6.78
C ALA A 43 5.64 -13.06 7.31
N SER A 44 5.44 -12.86 8.61
CA SER A 44 4.13 -12.60 9.19
C SER A 44 3.78 -11.12 9.08
N TYR A 45 2.49 -10.79 9.08
CA TYR A 45 2.06 -9.39 9.07
C TYR A 45 2.58 -8.62 10.29
N SER A 46 2.55 -9.21 11.47
CA SER A 46 3.03 -8.56 12.69
C SER A 46 4.53 -8.23 12.63
N ASN A 47 5.36 -9.15 12.12
CA ASN A 47 6.79 -8.90 11.95
C ASN A 47 7.05 -7.84 10.88
N LEU A 48 6.32 -7.90 9.75
CA LEU A 48 6.44 -6.93 8.67
C LEU A 48 6.02 -5.54 9.15
N TYR A 49 4.91 -5.45 9.86
CA TYR A 49 4.41 -4.18 10.39
C TYR A 49 5.33 -3.60 11.45
N SER A 50 5.81 -4.41 12.42
CA SER A 50 6.82 -3.96 13.39
C SER A 50 8.09 -3.45 12.70
N SER A 51 8.58 -4.15 11.69
CA SER A 51 9.75 -3.70 10.93
C SER A 51 9.48 -2.43 10.11
N PHE A 52 8.25 -2.24 9.63
CA PHE A 52 7.82 -1.01 8.97
C PHE A 52 7.76 0.17 9.94
N ILE A 53 7.26 -0.03 11.16
CA ILE A 53 7.34 0.99 12.24
C ILE A 53 8.79 1.40 12.50
N ASP A 54 9.68 0.42 12.68
CA ASP A 54 11.12 0.68 12.90
C ASP A 54 11.75 1.45 11.73
N TYR A 55 11.33 1.18 10.51
CA TYR A 55 11.76 1.90 9.32
C TYR A 55 11.28 3.36 9.32
N CYS A 56 10.00 3.59 9.56
CA CYS A 56 9.42 4.93 9.60
C CYS A 56 9.98 5.78 10.75
N ASN A 57 10.27 5.18 11.89
CA ASN A 57 10.83 5.87 13.06
C ASN A 57 12.25 6.38 12.85
N LYS A 58 13.01 5.85 11.89
CA LYS A 58 14.33 6.34 11.49
C LYS A 58 14.28 7.60 10.63
N ILE A 59 13.11 7.93 10.08
CA ILE A 59 12.93 9.13 9.27
C ILE A 59 12.58 10.29 10.22
N GLU A 60 13.35 11.36 10.16
CA GLU A 60 13.10 12.55 10.98
C GLU A 60 11.84 13.30 10.54
N GLY A 61 11.11 13.87 11.50
CA GLY A 61 9.89 14.65 11.25
C GLY A 61 8.68 13.82 10.81
N GLU A 62 7.70 14.50 10.24
CA GLU A 62 6.53 13.88 9.63
C GLU A 62 6.87 13.31 8.26
N ILE A 63 6.07 12.32 7.82
CA ILE A 63 6.25 11.63 6.53
C ILE A 63 4.96 11.61 5.71
N ASP A 64 5.10 11.64 4.40
CA ASP A 64 4.03 11.33 3.47
C ASP A 64 4.06 9.83 3.13
N LEU A 65 2.95 9.14 3.34
CA LEU A 65 2.85 7.71 3.02
C LEU A 65 2.01 7.48 1.77
N CYS A 66 2.53 6.71 0.83
CA CYS A 66 1.80 6.26 -0.36
C CYS A 66 1.93 4.75 -0.48
N GLY A 67 0.82 4.01 -0.40
CA GLY A 67 0.85 2.57 -0.41
C GLY A 67 -0.11 1.92 -1.39
N LEU A 68 0.40 0.92 -2.13
CA LEU A 68 -0.39 0.07 -3.01
C LEU A 68 -0.73 -1.25 -2.30
N SER A 69 -2.01 -1.62 -2.23
CA SER A 69 -2.45 -2.96 -1.76
C SER A 69 -1.89 -3.28 -0.37
N LEU A 70 -0.98 -4.26 -0.23
CA LEU A 70 -0.27 -4.54 1.03
C LEU A 70 0.44 -3.30 1.59
N GLY A 71 1.10 -2.53 0.74
CA GLY A 71 1.73 -1.28 1.13
C GLY A 71 0.72 -0.27 1.67
N GLY A 72 -0.48 -0.24 1.08
CA GLY A 72 -1.60 0.57 1.56
C GLY A 72 -2.12 0.10 2.92
N ILE A 73 -2.17 -1.22 3.17
CA ILE A 73 -2.55 -1.77 4.49
C ILE A 73 -1.53 -1.35 5.57
N LEU A 74 -0.24 -1.41 5.26
CA LEU A 74 0.81 -0.97 6.19
C LEU A 74 0.71 0.54 6.47
N ALA A 75 0.51 1.35 5.43
CA ALA A 75 0.34 2.80 5.55
C ALA A 75 -0.92 3.17 6.35
N LEU A 76 -2.04 2.50 6.06
CA LEU A 76 -3.31 2.68 6.76
C LEU A 76 -3.17 2.36 8.25
N ASN A 77 -2.60 1.20 8.59
CA ASN A 77 -2.38 0.80 9.97
C ASN A 77 -1.47 1.80 10.71
N TYR A 78 -0.39 2.23 10.05
CA TYR A 78 0.54 3.20 10.62
C TYR A 78 -0.12 4.57 10.85
N ALA A 79 -0.93 5.06 9.93
CA ALA A 79 -1.63 6.32 10.08
C ALA A 79 -2.68 6.28 11.21
N ILE A 80 -3.28 5.12 11.48
CA ILE A 80 -4.18 4.90 12.61
C ILE A 80 -3.42 4.95 13.94
N GLU A 81 -2.26 4.28 14.04
CA GLU A 81 -1.52 4.16 15.30
C GLU A 81 -0.61 5.36 15.58
N TYR A 82 -0.13 6.05 14.55
CA TYR A 82 0.81 7.17 14.64
C TYR A 82 0.31 8.43 13.91
N PRO A 83 -0.89 8.95 14.23
CA PRO A 83 -1.50 10.05 13.47
C PRO A 83 -0.65 11.32 13.44
N GLY A 84 0.14 11.59 14.49
CA GLY A 84 1.05 12.75 14.54
C GLY A 84 2.35 12.59 13.76
N LYS A 85 2.60 11.40 13.15
CA LYS A 85 3.80 11.13 12.33
C LYS A 85 3.49 11.19 10.83
N VAL A 86 2.22 11.07 10.44
CA VAL A 86 1.80 11.04 9.04
C VAL A 86 1.24 12.40 8.64
N LYS A 87 1.96 13.11 7.78
CA LYS A 87 1.52 14.39 7.22
C LYS A 87 0.41 14.21 6.19
N SER A 88 0.57 13.24 5.29
CA SER A 88 -0.45 12.89 4.30
C SER A 88 -0.44 11.39 3.97
N LEU A 89 -1.57 10.88 3.52
CA LEU A 89 -1.79 9.47 3.25
C LEU A 89 -2.37 9.26 1.86
N VAL A 90 -1.75 8.38 1.06
CA VAL A 90 -2.28 7.93 -0.22
C VAL A 90 -2.48 6.41 -0.19
N LEU A 91 -3.72 5.98 -0.42
CA LEU A 91 -4.14 4.58 -0.38
C LEU A 91 -4.59 4.13 -1.78
N ILE A 92 -3.82 3.22 -2.40
CA ILE A 92 -4.08 2.75 -3.76
C ILE A 92 -4.53 1.29 -3.74
N GLY A 93 -5.73 0.98 -4.22
CA GLY A 93 -6.26 -0.39 -4.23
C GLY A 93 -6.17 -1.08 -2.86
N THR A 94 -6.39 -0.31 -1.79
CA THR A 94 -6.15 -0.74 -0.40
C THR A 94 -7.43 -1.32 0.21
N PRO A 95 -7.44 -2.59 0.64
CA PRO A 95 -8.55 -3.13 1.41
C PRO A 95 -8.49 -2.63 2.87
N TYR A 96 -9.60 -2.08 3.37
CA TYR A 96 -9.74 -1.76 4.81
C TYR A 96 -10.00 -2.98 5.67
N LYS A 97 -10.45 -4.05 5.05
CA LYS A 97 -10.73 -5.35 5.66
C LYS A 97 -10.31 -6.45 4.71
N VAL A 98 -9.67 -7.45 5.25
CA VAL A 98 -9.21 -8.58 4.45
C VAL A 98 -10.30 -9.66 4.36
N PRO A 99 -10.94 -9.88 3.18
CA PRO A 99 -12.01 -10.85 3.07
C PRO A 99 -11.48 -12.28 3.20
N LYS A 100 -11.86 -13.00 4.26
CA LYS A 100 -11.41 -14.40 4.54
C LYS A 100 -11.64 -15.35 3.35
N PHE A 101 -12.72 -15.15 2.59
CA PHE A 101 -13.04 -15.96 1.42
C PHE A 101 -12.05 -15.73 0.26
N MET A 102 -11.71 -14.47 -0.02
CA MET A 102 -10.73 -14.11 -1.07
C MET A 102 -9.37 -14.74 -0.80
N PHE A 103 -8.94 -14.75 0.47
CA PHE A 103 -7.69 -15.40 0.88
C PHE A 103 -7.70 -16.91 0.69
N ARG A 104 -8.82 -17.58 0.94
CA ARG A 104 -8.95 -19.02 0.66
C ARG A 104 -8.74 -19.33 -0.82
N ILE A 105 -9.37 -18.57 -1.69
CA ILE A 105 -9.22 -18.72 -3.16
C ILE A 105 -7.78 -18.40 -3.58
N GLN A 106 -7.22 -17.29 -3.13
CA GLN A 106 -5.84 -16.90 -3.42
C GLN A 106 -4.83 -17.95 -2.95
N ASN A 107 -5.03 -18.52 -1.76
CA ASN A 107 -4.18 -19.59 -1.23
C ASN A 107 -4.26 -20.87 -2.06
N ILE A 108 -5.44 -21.22 -2.58
CA ILE A 108 -5.60 -22.37 -3.49
C ILE A 108 -4.84 -22.09 -4.79
N ILE A 109 -5.02 -20.92 -5.38
CA ILE A 109 -4.31 -20.51 -6.61
C ILE A 109 -2.79 -20.53 -6.38
N PHE A 110 -2.30 -19.91 -5.31
CA PHE A 110 -0.88 -19.85 -5.01
C PHE A 110 -0.27 -21.22 -4.74
N ARG A 111 -1.02 -22.19 -4.18
CA ARG A 111 -0.55 -23.58 -4.04
C ARG A 111 -0.30 -24.24 -5.39
N LEU A 112 -1.12 -23.96 -6.38
CA LEU A 112 -1.04 -24.55 -7.72
C LEU A 112 0.02 -23.87 -8.60
N LEU A 113 0.38 -22.61 -8.32
CA LEU A 113 1.39 -21.89 -9.09
C LEU A 113 2.81 -22.46 -8.85
N PRO A 114 3.62 -22.61 -9.90
CA PRO A 114 5.00 -23.06 -9.77
C PRO A 114 5.85 -22.03 -9.01
N LYS A 115 6.92 -22.49 -8.35
CA LYS A 115 7.84 -21.59 -7.62
C LYS A 115 8.47 -20.52 -8.51
N SER A 116 8.59 -20.78 -9.82
CA SER A 116 9.11 -19.83 -10.80
C SER A 116 8.27 -18.56 -10.93
N THR A 117 6.96 -18.62 -10.68
CA THR A 117 6.06 -17.46 -10.69
C THR A 117 6.46 -16.42 -9.64
N PHE A 118 7.08 -16.86 -8.54
CA PHE A 118 7.52 -15.98 -7.46
C PHE A 118 8.96 -15.45 -7.65
N LYS A 119 9.64 -15.83 -8.75
CA LYS A 119 10.94 -15.26 -9.09
C LYS A 119 10.78 -13.80 -9.46
N GLY A 120 11.52 -12.94 -8.78
CA GLY A 120 11.43 -11.48 -9.01
C GLY A 120 10.46 -10.75 -8.09
N MET A 121 9.56 -11.44 -7.39
CA MET A 121 8.73 -10.85 -6.34
C MET A 121 9.55 -10.57 -5.07
N THR A 122 9.06 -9.66 -4.22
CA THR A 122 9.70 -9.35 -2.93
C THR A 122 9.66 -10.54 -1.98
N PHE A 123 8.57 -11.31 -1.98
CA PHE A 123 8.39 -12.50 -1.15
C PHE A 123 8.38 -13.76 -1.99
N ASN A 124 9.06 -14.80 -1.53
CA ASN A 124 8.99 -16.12 -2.11
C ASN A 124 7.62 -16.79 -1.83
N LYS A 125 7.38 -17.97 -2.43
CA LYS A 125 6.10 -18.68 -2.30
C LYS A 125 5.71 -18.96 -0.84
N LYS A 126 6.68 -19.40 0.01
CA LYS A 126 6.43 -19.70 1.43
C LYS A 126 6.06 -18.43 2.20
N ASP A 127 6.82 -17.37 2.02
CA ASP A 127 6.63 -16.10 2.72
C ASP A 127 5.31 -15.44 2.31
N THR A 128 4.97 -15.45 1.02
CA THR A 128 3.67 -14.97 0.52
C THR A 128 2.51 -15.71 1.20
N PHE A 129 2.65 -17.01 1.41
CA PHE A 129 1.62 -17.82 2.06
C PHE A 129 1.48 -17.50 3.57
N ILE A 130 2.60 -17.36 4.27
CA ILE A 130 2.62 -17.00 5.69
C ILE A 130 2.01 -15.62 5.87
N LEU A 131 2.45 -14.64 5.07
CA LEU A 131 1.94 -13.28 5.11
C LEU A 131 0.42 -13.24 4.90
N GLY A 132 -0.07 -13.88 3.84
CA GLY A 132 -1.51 -13.97 3.57
C GLY A 132 -2.28 -14.57 4.74
N ASN A 133 -1.82 -15.68 5.32
CA ASN A 133 -2.51 -16.31 6.44
C ASN A 133 -2.57 -15.44 7.70
N THR A 134 -1.55 -14.63 7.96
CA THR A 134 -1.50 -13.75 9.14
C THR A 134 -2.27 -12.44 8.95
N MET A 135 -2.62 -12.08 7.71
CA MET A 135 -3.42 -10.89 7.40
C MET A 135 -4.94 -11.11 7.45
N LYS A 136 -5.40 -12.36 7.45
CA LYS A 136 -6.85 -12.71 7.31
C LYS A 136 -7.78 -12.16 8.39
N GLU A 137 -7.24 -11.73 9.53
CA GLU A 137 -8.00 -11.16 10.66
C GLU A 137 -7.94 -9.62 10.68
N LEU A 138 -7.25 -8.99 9.72
CA LEU A 138 -7.16 -7.53 9.67
C LEU A 138 -8.51 -6.93 9.30
N ASP A 139 -8.97 -6.02 10.14
CA ASP A 139 -10.21 -5.27 9.96
C ASP A 139 -10.05 -3.87 10.59
N PHE A 140 -10.00 -2.84 9.77
CA PHE A 140 -9.84 -1.45 10.18
C PHE A 140 -11.16 -0.67 10.19
N SER A 141 -12.31 -1.34 9.99
CA SER A 141 -13.62 -0.68 9.82
C SER A 141 -13.96 0.31 10.94
N ASN A 142 -13.55 0.00 12.17
CA ASN A 142 -13.86 0.81 13.35
C ASN A 142 -12.73 1.79 13.73
N ASN A 143 -11.65 1.86 12.96
CA ASN A 143 -10.46 2.62 13.31
C ASN A 143 -10.10 3.70 12.29
N VAL A 144 -10.60 3.61 11.05
CA VAL A 144 -10.25 4.58 9.98
C VAL A 144 -10.66 6.01 10.30
N GLN A 145 -11.65 6.21 11.16
CA GLN A 145 -12.14 7.53 11.55
C GLN A 145 -11.16 8.35 12.41
N VAL A 146 -10.12 7.71 12.98
CA VAL A 146 -9.09 8.42 13.75
C VAL A 146 -8.04 9.10 12.85
N ILE A 147 -8.06 8.80 11.55
CA ILE A 147 -7.14 9.42 10.57
C ILE A 147 -7.54 10.87 10.39
N ILE A 148 -6.62 11.78 10.67
CA ILE A 148 -6.83 13.24 10.64
C ILE A 148 -6.01 13.93 9.54
N CYS A 149 -5.00 13.26 8.98
CA CYS A 149 -4.19 13.83 7.91
C CYS A 149 -4.96 13.87 6.57
N PRO A 150 -4.63 14.81 5.67
CA PRO A 150 -5.10 14.77 4.30
C PRO A 150 -4.91 13.38 3.71
N THR A 151 -5.97 12.83 3.10
CA THR A 151 -5.95 11.46 2.58
C THR A 151 -6.48 11.42 1.16
N LEU A 152 -5.72 10.77 0.27
CA LEU A 152 -6.12 10.49 -1.11
C LEU A 152 -6.32 8.99 -1.29
N ILE A 153 -7.50 8.61 -1.78
CA ILE A 153 -7.85 7.22 -2.07
C ILE A 153 -7.91 7.04 -3.58
N ILE A 154 -7.16 6.08 -4.11
CA ILE A 154 -7.07 5.79 -5.54
C ILE A 154 -7.47 4.34 -5.80
N CYS A 155 -8.26 4.12 -6.85
CA CYS A 155 -8.59 2.79 -7.33
C CYS A 155 -8.59 2.78 -8.86
N GLY A 156 -8.05 1.72 -9.45
CA GLY A 156 -8.23 1.51 -10.89
C GLY A 156 -9.69 1.11 -11.20
N GLU A 157 -10.24 1.60 -12.29
CA GLU A 157 -11.62 1.31 -12.70
C GLU A 157 -11.92 -0.18 -12.83
N LYS A 158 -10.93 -0.96 -13.26
CA LYS A 158 -11.02 -2.41 -13.46
C LYS A 158 -10.74 -3.21 -12.18
N ASP A 159 -10.27 -2.57 -11.09
CA ASP A 159 -10.03 -3.22 -9.79
C ASP A 159 -11.34 -3.40 -9.02
N LYS A 160 -12.20 -4.27 -9.53
CA LYS A 160 -13.52 -4.55 -8.93
C LYS A 160 -13.42 -5.13 -7.51
N ALA A 161 -12.31 -5.75 -7.17
CA ALA A 161 -12.09 -6.35 -5.85
C ALA A 161 -11.96 -5.30 -4.76
N ASN A 162 -11.27 -4.18 -5.05
CA ASN A 162 -10.98 -3.13 -4.06
C ASN A 162 -11.87 -1.88 -4.19
N MET A 163 -12.71 -1.79 -5.25
CA MET A 163 -13.60 -0.64 -5.44
C MET A 163 -14.51 -0.39 -4.23
N LYS A 164 -15.07 -1.45 -3.63
CA LYS A 164 -15.89 -1.34 -2.41
C LYS A 164 -15.09 -0.85 -1.21
N SER A 165 -13.82 -1.23 -1.13
CA SER A 165 -12.93 -0.76 -0.06
C SER A 165 -12.57 0.71 -0.26
N ALA A 166 -12.28 1.13 -1.49
CA ALA A 166 -12.00 2.53 -1.81
C ALA A 166 -13.21 3.43 -1.46
N HIS A 167 -14.42 3.00 -1.82
CA HIS A 167 -15.66 3.70 -1.46
C HIS A 167 -15.83 3.80 0.07
N PHE A 168 -15.69 2.67 0.78
CA PHE A 168 -15.79 2.68 2.25
C PHE A 168 -14.79 3.63 2.90
N LEU A 169 -13.52 3.59 2.48
CA LEU A 169 -12.48 4.47 3.00
C LEU A 169 -12.82 5.95 2.74
N SER A 170 -13.32 6.28 1.54
CA SER A 170 -13.69 7.65 1.19
C SER A 170 -14.87 8.21 2.00
N GLU A 171 -15.77 7.36 2.44
CA GLU A 171 -16.90 7.76 3.28
C GLU A 171 -16.54 7.87 4.77
N ASN A 172 -15.52 7.14 5.22
CA ASN A 172 -15.20 7.01 6.64
C ASN A 172 -13.92 7.72 7.08
N ILE A 173 -13.05 8.17 6.15
CA ILE A 173 -11.91 9.06 6.46
C ILE A 173 -12.32 10.48 6.16
N LYS A 174 -12.45 11.30 7.20
CA LYS A 174 -12.94 12.67 7.08
C LYS A 174 -12.03 13.53 6.19
N GLY A 175 -12.63 14.16 5.18
CA GLY A 175 -11.92 15.07 4.28
C GLY A 175 -11.04 14.35 3.25
N SER A 176 -11.20 13.04 3.10
CA SER A 176 -10.48 12.32 2.05
C SER A 176 -10.98 12.66 0.65
N GLU A 177 -10.05 12.63 -0.32
CA GLU A 177 -10.36 12.68 -1.74
C GLU A 177 -10.39 11.27 -2.32
N TRP A 178 -11.27 11.04 -3.30
CA TRP A 178 -11.34 9.77 -4.04
C TRP A 178 -11.16 9.98 -5.54
N LYS A 179 -10.23 9.24 -6.14
CA LYS A 179 -9.94 9.26 -7.57
C LYS A 179 -10.01 7.85 -8.17
N ILE A 180 -10.62 7.74 -9.34
CA ILE A 180 -10.64 6.50 -10.14
C ILE A 180 -9.76 6.72 -11.37
N ILE A 181 -8.81 5.83 -11.61
CA ILE A 181 -7.99 5.85 -12.82
C ILE A 181 -8.65 4.95 -13.86
N GLN A 182 -9.05 5.57 -14.97
CA GLN A 182 -9.79 4.91 -16.04
C GLN A 182 -8.95 3.83 -16.72
N GLU A 183 -9.62 2.78 -17.20
CA GLU A 183 -9.04 1.65 -17.94
C GLU A 183 -7.92 0.89 -17.21
N THR A 184 -7.71 1.14 -15.91
CA THR A 184 -6.60 0.62 -15.10
C THR A 184 -7.09 -0.45 -14.12
N GLY A 185 -6.31 -1.50 -13.95
CA GLY A 185 -6.55 -2.58 -12.99
C GLY A 185 -5.99 -2.29 -11.60
N HIS A 186 -5.56 -3.35 -10.90
CA HIS A 186 -5.09 -3.27 -9.52
C HIS A 186 -3.69 -2.64 -9.39
N VAL A 187 -2.79 -2.92 -10.34
CA VAL A 187 -1.38 -2.54 -10.27
C VAL A 187 -1.18 -1.17 -10.94
N VAL A 188 -1.85 -0.17 -10.37
CA VAL A 188 -1.95 1.19 -10.92
C VAL A 188 -0.59 1.82 -11.22
N ASN A 189 0.40 1.60 -10.35
CA ASN A 189 1.75 2.16 -10.50
C ASN A 189 2.54 1.57 -11.69
N GLU A 190 2.16 0.41 -12.21
CA GLU A 190 2.77 -0.20 -13.41
C GLU A 190 1.87 -0.05 -14.65
N GLU A 191 0.54 -0.15 -14.46
CA GLU A 191 -0.41 -0.10 -15.57
C GLU A 191 -0.60 1.33 -16.10
N ASN A 192 -0.59 2.34 -15.23
CA ASN A 192 -0.77 3.74 -15.62
C ASN A 192 0.10 4.71 -14.81
N PRO A 193 1.45 4.56 -14.84
CA PRO A 193 2.36 5.30 -13.99
C PRO A 193 2.33 6.82 -14.23
N LYS A 194 2.07 7.27 -15.45
CA LYS A 194 2.05 8.71 -15.79
C LYS A 194 0.83 9.39 -15.20
N GLU A 195 -0.35 8.78 -15.32
CA GLU A 195 -1.57 9.35 -14.76
C GLU A 195 -1.54 9.31 -13.23
N LEU A 196 -1.01 8.21 -12.65
CA LEU A 196 -0.78 8.16 -11.21
C LEU A 196 0.16 9.27 -10.75
N ALA A 197 1.29 9.48 -11.43
CA ALA A 197 2.23 10.55 -11.08
C ALA A 197 1.59 11.94 -11.20
N ARG A 198 0.77 12.19 -12.24
CA ARG A 198 0.03 13.44 -12.38
C ARG A 198 -0.90 13.69 -11.18
N ILE A 199 -1.69 12.69 -10.80
CA ILE A 199 -2.59 12.79 -9.64
C ILE A 199 -1.81 13.02 -8.33
N LEU A 200 -0.69 12.33 -8.15
CA LEU A 200 0.16 12.49 -6.96
C LEU A 200 0.83 13.87 -6.92
N ASN A 201 1.28 14.41 -8.07
CA ASN A 201 1.82 15.75 -8.15
C ASN A 201 0.77 16.79 -7.74
N ASP A 202 -0.44 16.72 -8.35
CA ASP A 202 -1.55 17.62 -8.02
C ASP A 202 -1.87 17.57 -6.52
N TYR A 203 -1.87 16.37 -5.94
CA TYR A 203 -2.18 16.19 -4.52
C TYR A 203 -1.08 16.73 -3.58
N TYR A 204 0.19 16.46 -3.87
CA TYR A 204 1.29 16.93 -3.02
C TYR A 204 1.63 18.41 -3.21
N ASP A 205 1.32 18.99 -4.35
CA ASP A 205 1.52 20.43 -4.61
C ASP A 205 0.40 21.27 -3.95
N GLY A 206 -0.76 20.66 -3.64
CA GLY A 206 -1.90 21.30 -2.97
C GLY A 206 -1.92 21.16 -1.43
N ASN A 207 -1.06 20.31 -0.85
CA ASN A 207 -0.93 20.01 0.59
C ASN A 207 0.47 20.27 1.11
#